data_43fc70e0756a2f07a92d749c850cf04d
#
_entry.id   43fc70e0756a2f07a92d749c850cf04d
#
_cell.length_a   1.000
_cell.length_b   1.000
_cell.length_c   1.000
_cell.angle_alpha   90.00
_cell.angle_beta   90.00
_cell.angle_gamma   90.00
#
_symmetry.space_group_name_H-M   'P 1'
#
loop_
_entity.id
_entity.type
_entity.pdbx_description
1 polymer ?
#
loop_
_entity_poly.entity_id
_entity_poly.type
_entity_poly.pdbx_seq_one_letter_code
_entity_poly.pdbx_strand_id
1 'polypeptide(L)'
;NSDPVRLMASIDESLQRLKTDYIDLFLIHWPDHTRAFSEPMEALEEAKKAGKIRHSGVSNFSPAMMEECRQTSPIVTNQIGYHVFDRRPEAEVIPFVRKNDMGIMAYGSLAHGLLTGTWGAGKTFDDDDWRRDGANFGINSWGPDNLAANVAVVEKLKGIAADHQKTVAQLAIAWVLANKA
;
A
#
# COMPACT_ATOMS: atom_id res chain seq x y z
N ASN A 1 -3.44 13.04 8.18
CA ASN A 1 -4.43 13.85 8.85
C ASN A 1 -5.59 14.09 7.89
N SER A 2 -6.79 13.66 8.29
CA SER A 2 -8.00 13.70 7.47
C SER A 2 -8.89 14.90 7.77
N ASP A 3 -8.38 15.88 8.54
CA ASP A 3 -9.08 17.14 8.77
C ASP A 3 -9.27 17.90 7.44
N PRO A 4 -10.51 18.29 7.07
CA PRO A 4 -10.81 18.88 5.76
C PRO A 4 -9.97 20.11 5.43
N VAL A 5 -9.77 21.02 6.41
CA VAL A 5 -9.00 22.26 6.19
C VAL A 5 -7.53 21.93 5.95
N ARG A 6 -6.96 21.03 6.75
CA ARG A 6 -5.57 20.58 6.57
C ARG A 6 -5.38 19.77 5.30
N LEU A 7 -6.38 18.99 4.91
CA LEU A 7 -6.35 18.22 3.68
C LEU A 7 -6.26 19.14 2.46
N MET A 8 -7.09 20.17 2.40
CA MET A 8 -7.04 21.19 1.34
C MET A 8 -5.70 21.92 1.33
N ALA A 9 -5.18 22.34 2.48
CA ALA A 9 -3.86 22.95 2.58
C ALA A 9 -2.75 22.00 2.08
N SER A 10 -2.81 20.71 2.42
CA SER A 10 -1.84 19.71 1.95
C SER A 10 -1.88 19.49 0.44
N ILE A 11 -3.05 19.60 -0.19
CA ILE A 11 -3.20 19.58 -1.65
C ILE A 11 -2.49 20.79 -2.25
N ASP A 12 -2.74 21.98 -1.74
CA ASP A 12 -2.13 23.22 -2.24
C ASP A 12 -0.61 23.24 -2.08
N GLU A 13 -0.11 22.80 -0.92
CA GLU A 13 1.32 22.62 -0.70
C GLU A 13 1.95 21.58 -1.64
N SER A 14 1.24 20.51 -1.93
CA SER A 14 1.70 19.47 -2.86
C SER A 14 1.80 20.02 -4.29
N LEU A 15 0.80 20.75 -4.74
CA LEU A 15 0.80 21.44 -6.05
C LEU A 15 1.99 22.39 -6.18
N GLN A 16 2.24 23.20 -5.16
CA GLN A 16 3.39 24.12 -5.14
C GLN A 16 4.73 23.38 -5.20
N ARG A 17 4.90 22.31 -4.42
CA ARG A 17 6.13 21.50 -4.42
C ARG A 17 6.35 20.75 -5.72
N LEU A 18 5.29 20.21 -6.31
CA LEU A 18 5.34 19.54 -7.61
C LEU A 18 5.45 20.49 -8.79
N LYS A 19 5.21 21.81 -8.57
CA LYS A 19 5.19 22.85 -9.61
C LYS A 19 4.21 22.52 -10.73
N THR A 20 3.01 22.13 -10.35
CA THR A 20 1.90 21.79 -11.25
C THR A 20 0.61 22.41 -10.73
N ASP A 21 -0.38 22.52 -11.58
CA ASP A 21 -1.70 23.04 -11.26
C ASP A 21 -2.72 21.96 -10.94
N TYR A 22 -2.38 20.68 -11.16
CA TYR A 22 -3.23 19.55 -10.79
C TYR A 22 -2.42 18.32 -10.34
N ILE A 23 -3.05 17.42 -9.58
CA ILE A 23 -2.54 16.10 -9.19
C ILE A 23 -3.48 15.04 -9.77
N ASP A 24 -2.95 14.04 -10.46
CA ASP A 24 -3.78 12.98 -11.05
C ASP A 24 -4.48 12.14 -9.98
N LEU A 25 -3.78 11.78 -8.91
CA LEU A 25 -4.31 10.96 -7.82
C LEU A 25 -3.84 11.46 -6.47
N PHE A 26 -4.79 11.78 -5.59
CA PHE A 26 -4.52 12.15 -4.20
C PHE A 26 -5.12 11.11 -3.24
N LEU A 27 -4.33 10.66 -2.25
CA LEU A 27 -4.72 9.60 -1.32
C LEU A 27 -4.87 10.10 0.11
N ILE A 28 -5.91 9.62 0.81
CA ILE A 28 -5.93 9.64 2.28
C ILE A 28 -5.03 8.51 2.76
N HIS A 29 -3.90 8.86 3.39
CA HIS A 29 -2.81 7.93 3.70
C HIS A 29 -3.16 6.91 4.79
N TRP A 30 -3.95 7.31 5.80
CA TRP A 30 -4.45 6.47 6.88
C TRP A 30 -5.87 6.85 7.27
N PRO A 31 -6.71 5.88 7.66
CA PRO A 31 -8.03 6.18 8.21
C PRO A 31 -7.90 6.94 9.53
N ASP A 32 -8.73 7.95 9.70
CA ASP A 32 -8.86 8.71 10.94
C ASP A 32 -10.21 8.36 11.59
N HIS A 33 -10.16 7.50 12.61
CA HIS A 33 -11.34 7.01 13.30
C HIS A 33 -11.97 8.02 14.27
N THR A 34 -11.42 9.23 14.37
CA THR A 34 -11.96 10.29 15.23
C THR A 34 -13.03 11.14 14.55
N ARG A 35 -13.31 10.88 13.27
CA ARG A 35 -14.28 11.61 12.43
C ARG A 35 -14.99 10.70 11.45
N ALA A 36 -16.13 11.15 10.93
CA ALA A 36 -16.81 10.47 9.83
C ALA A 36 -15.96 10.54 8.55
N PHE A 37 -15.92 9.44 7.79
CA PHE A 37 -15.16 9.43 6.54
C PHE A 37 -15.78 10.31 5.45
N SER A 38 -17.05 10.72 5.58
CA SER A 38 -17.68 11.69 4.69
C SER A 38 -16.95 13.05 4.68
N GLU A 39 -16.49 13.53 5.84
CA GLU A 39 -15.85 14.84 5.96
C GLU A 39 -14.62 15.01 5.03
N PRO A 40 -13.58 14.15 5.09
CA PRO A 40 -12.46 14.25 4.16
C PRO A 40 -12.87 13.95 2.71
N MET A 41 -13.88 13.13 2.48
CA MET A 41 -14.35 12.84 1.12
C MET A 41 -15.06 14.02 0.48
N GLU A 42 -15.81 14.82 1.24
CA GLU A 42 -16.39 16.10 0.78
C GLU A 42 -15.29 17.08 0.37
N ALA A 43 -14.24 17.24 1.19
CA ALA A 43 -13.10 18.08 0.85
C ALA A 43 -12.36 17.64 -0.43
N LEU A 44 -12.19 16.33 -0.62
CA LEU A 44 -11.60 15.81 -1.86
C LEU A 44 -12.51 16.05 -3.07
N GLU A 45 -13.83 16.00 -2.89
CA GLU A 45 -14.78 16.32 -3.96
C GLU A 45 -14.74 17.81 -4.34
N GLU A 46 -14.58 18.70 -3.36
CA GLU A 46 -14.33 20.14 -3.61
C GLU A 46 -13.01 20.36 -4.36
N ALA A 47 -11.95 19.66 -3.98
CA ALA A 47 -10.67 19.73 -4.66
C ALA A 47 -10.75 19.25 -6.12
N LYS A 48 -11.56 18.21 -6.41
CA LYS A 48 -11.86 17.75 -7.78
C LYS A 48 -12.60 18.81 -8.57
N LYS A 49 -13.67 19.39 -8.00
CA LYS A 49 -14.44 20.47 -8.64
C LYS A 49 -13.60 21.71 -8.93
N ALA A 50 -12.63 22.01 -8.06
CA ALA A 50 -11.66 23.09 -8.26
C ALA A 50 -10.56 22.74 -9.28
N GLY A 51 -10.51 21.53 -9.82
CA GLY A 51 -9.50 21.07 -10.77
C GLY A 51 -8.13 20.78 -10.16
N LYS A 52 -8.00 20.83 -8.83
CA LYS A 52 -6.74 20.61 -8.12
C LYS A 52 -6.31 19.13 -8.11
N ILE A 53 -7.26 18.22 -8.08
CA ILE A 53 -7.01 16.77 -8.20
C ILE A 53 -7.95 16.17 -9.24
N ARG A 54 -7.55 15.11 -9.91
CA ARG A 54 -8.40 14.38 -10.88
C ARG A 54 -9.14 13.24 -10.22
N HIS A 55 -8.42 12.45 -9.41
CA HIS A 55 -8.94 11.28 -8.74
C HIS A 55 -8.55 11.28 -7.26
N SER A 56 -9.38 10.64 -6.45
CA SER A 56 -9.10 10.37 -5.05
C SER A 56 -9.03 8.88 -4.78
N GLY A 57 -8.24 8.50 -3.81
CA GLY A 57 -8.15 7.15 -3.29
C GLY A 57 -7.86 7.16 -1.79
N VAL A 58 -7.69 5.97 -1.25
CA VAL A 58 -7.41 5.77 0.16
C VAL A 58 -6.22 4.84 0.35
N SER A 59 -5.70 4.75 1.56
CA SER A 59 -4.63 3.81 1.91
C SER A 59 -4.93 3.15 3.25
N ASN A 60 -4.79 1.82 3.31
CA ASN A 60 -5.02 1.02 4.51
C ASN A 60 -6.48 1.00 5.01
N PHE A 61 -7.43 1.14 4.12
CA PHE A 61 -8.86 1.11 4.44
C PHE A 61 -9.43 -0.31 4.30
N SER A 62 -10.33 -0.68 5.23
CA SER A 62 -11.12 -1.90 5.12
C SER A 62 -12.25 -1.75 4.07
N PRO A 63 -12.89 -2.85 3.62
CA PRO A 63 -14.06 -2.78 2.76
C PRO A 63 -15.18 -1.89 3.29
N ALA A 64 -15.48 -1.97 4.59
CA ALA A 64 -16.52 -1.15 5.21
C ALA A 64 -16.20 0.35 5.16
N MET A 65 -14.94 0.73 5.47
CA MET A 65 -14.48 2.12 5.39
C MET A 65 -14.52 2.65 3.95
N MET A 66 -14.12 1.82 2.97
CA MET A 66 -14.18 2.19 1.55
C MET A 66 -15.62 2.39 1.09
N GLU A 67 -16.55 1.53 1.53
CA GLU A 67 -17.96 1.67 1.21
C GLU A 67 -18.54 2.97 1.77
N GLU A 68 -18.20 3.35 3.02
CA GLU A 68 -18.59 4.63 3.61
C GLU A 68 -18.06 5.81 2.80
N CYS A 69 -16.77 5.80 2.44
CA CYS A 69 -16.17 6.84 1.59
C CYS A 69 -16.93 7.00 0.26
N ARG A 70 -17.28 5.89 -0.39
CA ARG A 70 -17.94 5.86 -1.70
C ARG A 70 -19.38 6.40 -1.69
N GLN A 71 -20.03 6.42 -0.53
CA GLN A 71 -21.35 7.06 -0.39
C GLN A 71 -21.27 8.58 -0.58
N THR A 72 -20.10 9.18 -0.32
CA THR A 72 -19.88 10.63 -0.45
C THR A 72 -19.18 10.99 -1.77
N SER A 73 -18.11 10.28 -2.13
CA SER A 73 -17.32 10.54 -3.35
C SER A 73 -16.67 9.26 -3.86
N PRO A 74 -16.61 9.07 -5.18
CA PRO A 74 -15.89 7.93 -5.77
C PRO A 74 -14.42 7.92 -5.37
N ILE A 75 -13.91 6.75 -5.00
CA ILE A 75 -12.48 6.45 -4.81
C ILE A 75 -12.06 5.43 -5.86
N VAL A 76 -10.88 5.63 -6.47
CA VAL A 76 -10.42 4.78 -7.58
C VAL A 76 -9.43 3.70 -7.16
N THR A 77 -8.85 3.80 -5.95
CA THR A 77 -7.84 2.86 -5.49
C THR A 77 -7.76 2.80 -3.97
N ASN A 78 -7.28 1.64 -3.48
CA ASN A 78 -6.80 1.50 -2.11
C ASN A 78 -5.30 1.11 -2.14
N GLN A 79 -4.45 1.91 -1.51
CA GLN A 79 -3.03 1.60 -1.35
C GLN A 79 -2.84 0.74 -0.10
N ILE A 80 -2.33 -0.48 -0.26
CA ILE A 80 -2.22 -1.48 0.82
C ILE A 80 -0.90 -2.25 0.76
N GLY A 81 -0.46 -2.79 1.91
CA GLY A 81 0.61 -3.77 1.96
C GLY A 81 0.16 -5.07 1.28
N TYR A 82 0.89 -5.50 0.24
CA TYR A 82 0.60 -6.74 -0.45
C TYR A 82 1.85 -7.34 -1.09
N HIS A 83 2.22 -8.52 -0.69
CA HIS A 83 3.38 -9.26 -1.20
C HIS A 83 3.28 -10.74 -0.84
N VAL A 84 4.19 -11.55 -1.34
CA VAL A 84 4.21 -13.03 -1.17
C VAL A 84 4.05 -13.48 0.29
N PHE A 85 4.60 -12.73 1.24
CA PHE A 85 4.53 -13.03 2.68
C PHE A 85 3.40 -12.28 3.42
N ASP A 86 2.64 -11.40 2.74
CA ASP A 86 1.44 -10.76 3.28
C ASP A 86 0.29 -10.83 2.28
N ARG A 87 -0.52 -11.84 2.45
CA ARG A 87 -1.66 -12.14 1.58
C ARG A 87 -3.02 -11.82 2.24
N ARG A 88 -3.01 -11.18 3.42
CA ARG A 88 -4.24 -10.81 4.15
C ARG A 88 -5.25 -10.05 3.29
N PRO A 89 -4.85 -9.14 2.39
CA PRO A 89 -5.79 -8.44 1.52
C PRO A 89 -6.62 -9.34 0.59
N GLU A 90 -6.18 -10.55 0.30
CA GLU A 90 -6.88 -11.50 -0.58
C GLU A 90 -8.23 -11.95 -0.01
N ALA A 91 -8.40 -11.91 1.32
CA ALA A 91 -9.62 -12.39 1.96
C ALA A 91 -10.82 -11.47 1.69
N GLU A 92 -10.64 -10.14 1.78
CA GLU A 92 -11.75 -9.20 1.74
C GLU A 92 -11.47 -7.97 0.85
N VAL A 93 -10.28 -7.37 0.98
CA VAL A 93 -9.96 -6.09 0.33
C VAL A 93 -9.90 -6.24 -1.19
N ILE A 94 -9.16 -7.22 -1.69
CA ILE A 94 -9.03 -7.46 -3.14
C ILE A 94 -10.37 -7.85 -3.77
N PRO A 95 -11.19 -8.76 -3.21
CA PRO A 95 -12.53 -9.02 -3.71
C PRO A 95 -13.44 -7.78 -3.75
N PHE A 96 -13.39 -6.94 -2.72
CA PHE A 96 -14.14 -5.70 -2.67
C PHE A 96 -13.72 -4.71 -3.78
N VAL A 97 -12.41 -4.51 -3.92
CA VAL A 97 -11.83 -3.60 -4.94
C VAL A 97 -12.22 -4.04 -6.34
N ARG A 98 -12.12 -5.35 -6.65
CA ARG A 98 -12.54 -5.92 -7.95
C ARG A 98 -14.02 -5.70 -8.22
N LYS A 99 -14.88 -5.99 -7.24
CA LYS A 99 -16.33 -5.84 -7.37
C LYS A 99 -16.72 -4.39 -7.68
N ASN A 100 -15.91 -3.44 -7.30
CA ASN A 100 -16.23 -2.01 -7.36
C ASN A 100 -15.40 -1.23 -8.40
N ASP A 101 -14.74 -1.94 -9.33
CA ASP A 101 -13.90 -1.36 -10.40
C ASP A 101 -12.83 -0.40 -9.88
N MET A 102 -12.24 -0.75 -8.73
CA MET A 102 -11.13 -0.01 -8.12
C MET A 102 -9.81 -0.72 -8.38
N GLY A 103 -8.70 0.03 -8.30
CA GLY A 103 -7.36 -0.53 -8.37
C GLY A 103 -6.74 -0.77 -6.98
N ILE A 104 -5.68 -1.59 -6.94
CA ILE A 104 -4.79 -1.75 -5.80
C ILE A 104 -3.45 -1.09 -6.12
N MET A 105 -2.93 -0.28 -5.20
CA MET A 105 -1.55 0.17 -5.20
C MET A 105 -0.79 -0.58 -4.10
N ALA A 106 -0.05 -1.62 -4.48
CA ALA A 106 0.65 -2.45 -3.53
C ALA A 106 1.93 -1.78 -3.02
N TYR A 107 2.03 -1.51 -1.71
CA TYR A 107 3.30 -1.13 -1.11
C TYR A 107 3.97 -2.34 -0.43
N GLY A 108 5.27 -2.20 -0.14
CA GLY A 108 6.03 -3.28 0.47
C GLY A 108 6.21 -4.51 -0.43
N SER A 109 6.03 -4.39 -1.74
CA SER A 109 6.02 -5.51 -2.71
C SER A 109 7.26 -6.40 -2.66
N LEU A 110 8.38 -5.90 -2.13
CA LEU A 110 9.60 -6.67 -1.87
C LEU A 110 9.72 -7.15 -0.41
N ALA A 111 8.60 -7.19 0.34
CA ALA A 111 8.57 -7.56 1.77
C ALA A 111 9.66 -6.80 2.56
N HIS A 112 9.70 -5.47 2.35
CA HIS A 112 10.62 -4.54 3.03
C HIS A 112 12.11 -4.93 2.93
N GLY A 113 12.49 -5.65 1.89
CA GLY A 113 13.86 -6.08 1.61
C GLY A 113 14.06 -7.60 1.58
N LEU A 114 13.19 -8.40 2.21
CA LEU A 114 13.31 -9.85 2.25
C LEU A 114 13.28 -10.47 0.84
N LEU A 115 12.41 -10.00 -0.04
CA LEU A 115 12.27 -10.48 -1.43
C LEU A 115 13.29 -9.87 -2.41
N THR A 116 14.28 -9.12 -1.93
CA THR A 116 15.45 -8.78 -2.75
C THR A 116 16.37 -9.97 -2.98
N GLY A 117 16.30 -10.96 -2.07
CA GLY A 117 17.14 -12.14 -2.11
C GLY A 117 18.56 -11.92 -1.61
N THR A 118 18.84 -10.80 -0.95
CA THR A 118 20.19 -10.47 -0.43
C THR A 118 20.40 -10.86 1.02
N TRP A 119 19.31 -11.23 1.74
CA TRP A 119 19.41 -11.58 3.15
C TRP A 119 19.75 -13.05 3.34
N GLY A 120 20.67 -13.32 4.28
CA GLY A 120 20.90 -14.65 4.83
C GLY A 120 20.06 -14.89 6.10
N ALA A 121 20.01 -16.15 6.56
CA ALA A 121 19.25 -16.54 7.75
C ALA A 121 19.73 -15.83 9.05
N GLY A 122 20.96 -15.32 9.07
CA GLY A 122 21.53 -14.56 10.19
C GLY A 122 21.48 -13.04 9.99
N LYS A 123 20.64 -12.50 9.11
CA LYS A 123 20.52 -11.06 8.91
C LYS A 123 20.11 -10.39 10.22
N THR A 124 20.87 -9.38 10.61
CA THR A 124 20.56 -8.47 11.72
C THR A 124 20.26 -7.07 11.19
N PHE A 125 19.62 -6.26 12.00
CA PHE A 125 19.28 -4.88 11.69
C PHE A 125 19.89 -3.95 12.73
N ASP A 126 20.26 -2.75 12.32
CA ASP A 126 20.82 -1.72 13.20
C ASP A 126 19.76 -1.26 14.23
N ASP A 127 20.23 -0.62 15.32
CA ASP A 127 19.37 -0.27 16.46
C ASP A 127 18.27 0.73 16.10
N ASP A 128 18.47 1.55 15.09
CA ASP A 128 17.49 2.53 14.55
C ASP A 128 16.68 1.98 13.38
N ASP A 129 16.94 0.76 12.92
CA ASP A 129 16.15 0.14 11.86
C ASP A 129 14.85 -0.44 12.44
N TRP A 130 13.73 0.10 11.99
CA TRP A 130 12.40 -0.32 12.43
C TRP A 130 12.09 -1.81 12.18
N ARG A 131 12.85 -2.48 11.30
CA ARG A 131 12.71 -3.92 11.02
C ARG A 131 13.29 -4.79 12.11
N ARG A 132 14.13 -4.24 12.99
CA ARG A 132 14.79 -4.98 14.07
C ARG A 132 13.80 -5.70 14.98
N ASP A 133 12.66 -5.07 15.27
CA ASP A 133 11.64 -5.63 16.15
C ASP A 133 10.83 -6.78 15.52
N GLY A 134 11.14 -7.09 14.26
CA GLY A 134 10.61 -8.27 13.57
C GLY A 134 9.17 -8.22 13.12
N ALA A 135 8.36 -7.36 13.74
CA ALA A 135 6.95 -7.22 13.43
C ALA A 135 6.58 -5.74 13.21
N ASN A 136 6.07 -5.43 12.02
CA ASN A 136 5.51 -4.12 11.73
C ASN A 136 4.27 -4.30 10.85
N PHE A 137 3.30 -3.40 10.95
CA PHE A 137 2.01 -3.52 10.26
C PHE A 137 1.28 -4.87 10.52
N GLY A 138 1.55 -5.52 11.68
CA GLY A 138 1.00 -6.83 12.00
C GLY A 138 1.60 -7.99 11.19
N ILE A 139 2.80 -7.81 10.60
CA ILE A 139 3.51 -8.82 9.82
C ILE A 139 4.81 -9.17 10.54
N ASN A 140 4.95 -10.43 10.92
CA ASN A 140 6.19 -10.94 11.55
C ASN A 140 7.03 -11.75 10.55
N SER A 141 7.42 -11.11 9.43
CA SER A 141 8.14 -11.82 8.35
C SER A 141 9.63 -11.94 8.58
N TRP A 142 10.22 -11.08 9.39
CA TRP A 142 11.67 -11.01 9.62
C TRP A 142 12.07 -11.02 11.10
N GLY A 143 11.13 -11.34 11.99
CA GLY A 143 11.43 -11.61 13.38
C GLY A 143 12.30 -12.86 13.55
N PRO A 144 12.98 -13.03 14.71
CA PRO A 144 13.96 -14.09 14.94
C PRO A 144 13.37 -15.49 14.68
N ASP A 145 12.09 -15.71 14.96
CA ASP A 145 11.45 -17.01 14.79
C ASP A 145 11.08 -17.33 13.33
N ASN A 146 10.94 -16.31 12.48
CA ASN A 146 10.43 -16.46 11.12
C ASN A 146 11.48 -16.19 10.04
N LEU A 147 12.52 -15.39 10.34
CA LEU A 147 13.48 -14.95 9.33
C LEU A 147 14.15 -16.10 8.60
N ALA A 148 14.68 -17.08 9.33
CA ALA A 148 15.38 -18.21 8.74
C ALA A 148 14.47 -19.03 7.81
N ALA A 149 13.23 -19.30 8.24
CA ALA A 149 12.25 -20.02 7.44
C ALA A 149 11.87 -19.23 6.19
N ASN A 150 11.65 -17.94 6.32
CA ASN A 150 11.28 -17.07 5.20
C ASN A 150 12.45 -16.87 4.21
N VAL A 151 13.70 -16.78 4.68
CA VAL A 151 14.88 -16.79 3.81
C VAL A 151 14.97 -18.10 3.03
N ALA A 152 14.69 -19.24 3.65
CA ALA A 152 14.66 -20.54 2.95
C ALA A 152 13.58 -20.58 1.85
N VAL A 153 12.43 -19.91 2.05
CA VAL A 153 11.42 -19.74 0.99
C VAL A 153 11.97 -18.86 -0.13
N VAL A 154 12.64 -17.75 0.20
CA VAL A 154 13.24 -16.85 -0.80
C VAL A 154 14.28 -17.59 -1.65
N GLU A 155 15.10 -18.48 -1.06
CA GLU A 155 16.04 -19.30 -1.84
C GLU A 155 15.34 -20.20 -2.86
N LYS A 156 14.18 -20.79 -2.52
CA LYS A 156 13.36 -21.53 -3.49
C LYS A 156 12.82 -20.62 -4.60
N LEU A 157 12.35 -19.42 -4.23
CA LEU A 157 11.87 -18.44 -5.22
C LEU A 157 12.98 -17.97 -6.16
N LYS A 158 14.25 -17.88 -5.70
CA LYS A 158 15.40 -17.60 -6.57
C LYS A 158 15.57 -18.67 -7.65
N GLY A 159 15.38 -19.96 -7.32
CA GLY A 159 15.42 -21.04 -8.31
C GLY A 159 14.35 -20.83 -9.40
N ILE A 160 13.10 -20.60 -8.99
CA ILE A 160 12.00 -20.33 -9.94
C ILE A 160 12.31 -19.10 -10.81
N ALA A 161 12.83 -18.03 -10.22
CA ALA A 161 13.17 -16.81 -10.97
C ALA A 161 14.30 -17.09 -11.98
N ALA A 162 15.32 -17.86 -11.60
CA ALA A 162 16.44 -18.22 -12.45
C ALA A 162 16.01 -19.05 -13.69
N ASP A 163 15.04 -19.96 -13.54
CA ASP A 163 14.46 -20.74 -14.66
C ASP A 163 13.85 -19.81 -15.73
N HIS A 164 13.43 -18.62 -15.33
CA HIS A 164 12.91 -17.57 -16.22
C HIS A 164 13.94 -16.48 -16.54
N GLN A 165 15.22 -16.63 -16.18
CA GLN A 165 16.28 -15.64 -16.36
C GLN A 165 15.95 -14.28 -15.68
N LYS A 166 15.32 -14.35 -14.50
CA LYS A 166 14.87 -13.18 -13.71
C LYS A 166 15.45 -13.23 -12.30
N THR A 167 15.43 -12.08 -11.63
CA THR A 167 15.74 -11.99 -10.21
C THR A 167 14.51 -12.30 -9.37
N VAL A 168 14.71 -12.70 -8.11
CA VAL A 168 13.60 -12.91 -7.18
C VAL A 168 12.79 -11.63 -6.94
N ALA A 169 13.40 -10.46 -7.00
CA ALA A 169 12.71 -9.18 -6.90
C ALA A 169 11.76 -8.96 -8.09
N GLN A 170 12.21 -9.30 -9.31
CA GLN A 170 11.35 -9.25 -10.50
C GLN A 170 10.19 -10.27 -10.41
N LEU A 171 10.46 -11.47 -9.91
CA LEU A 171 9.44 -12.47 -9.66
C LEU A 171 8.41 -11.98 -8.64
N ALA A 172 8.85 -11.36 -7.54
CA ALA A 172 7.97 -10.82 -6.50
C ALA A 172 7.04 -9.71 -7.05
N ILE A 173 7.56 -8.81 -7.87
CA ILE A 173 6.75 -7.77 -8.52
C ILE A 173 5.77 -8.40 -9.52
N ALA A 174 6.22 -9.34 -10.34
CA ALA A 174 5.36 -10.04 -11.29
C ALA A 174 4.24 -10.79 -10.59
N TRP A 175 4.52 -11.40 -9.40
CA TRP A 175 3.51 -12.06 -8.60
C TRP A 175 2.41 -11.10 -8.11
N VAL A 176 2.78 -9.89 -7.64
CA VAL A 176 1.82 -8.85 -7.27
C VAL A 176 0.97 -8.44 -8.47
N LEU A 177 1.59 -8.19 -9.61
CA LEU A 177 0.91 -7.78 -10.85
C LEU A 177 0.03 -8.87 -11.47
N ALA A 178 0.28 -10.13 -11.17
CA ALA A 178 -0.57 -11.25 -11.61
C ALA A 178 -1.95 -11.24 -10.94
N ASN A 179 -2.07 -10.57 -9.79
CA ASN A 179 -3.35 -10.34 -9.14
C ASN A 179 -4.06 -9.16 -9.82
N LYS A 180 -4.93 -9.48 -10.77
CA LYS A 180 -5.71 -8.47 -11.51
C LYS A 180 -6.82 -7.92 -10.61
N ALA A 181 -6.50 -6.92 -9.81
CA ALA A 181 -7.43 -6.10 -9.04
C ALA A 181 -7.43 -4.69 -9.59
#